data_d1901a5c144cff3716a46d1e6227662b
#
_entry.id   d1901a5c144cff3716a46d1e6227662b
#
_cell.length_a   1.000
_cell.length_b   1.000
_cell.length_c   1.000
_cell.angle_alpha   90.00
_cell.angle_beta   90.00
_cell.angle_gamma   90.00
#
_symmetry.space_group_name_H-M   'P 1'
#
loop_
_entity.id
_entity.type
_entity.pdbx_description
1 polymer ?
#
loop_
_entity_poly.entity_id
_entity_poly.type
_entity_poly.pdbx_seq_one_letter_code
_entity_poly.pdbx_strand_id
1 'polypeptide(L)'
;KVLGTMEAADQKAFSFTLKFKALQAGNSAISVTSQEIYDADSQIVTVDKQGGSTVKVTSPASSSKDAALKSLNISPGELTPEFSPEVDSYTASVDGSTADLVVNAVAANAGASVKLQGYKGLKAGENQVVVNVTAEDGQTVKNYTIVVTKAEGGETTPGGSNGADVSAEFGDAAVTVNGTEYKVA
;
A
#
# COMPACT_ATOMS: atom_id res chain seq x y z
N LYS A 1 -15.80 -40.30 -16.63
CA LYS A 1 -16.91 -40.72 -17.50
C LYS A 1 -17.98 -39.64 -17.46
N VAL A 2 -18.32 -39.06 -18.58
CA VAL A 2 -19.43 -38.12 -18.71
C VAL A 2 -20.57 -38.87 -19.35
N LEU A 3 -21.72 -38.82 -18.70
CA LEU A 3 -22.94 -39.41 -19.20
C LEU A 3 -23.92 -38.25 -19.48
N GLY A 4 -24.41 -38.18 -20.70
CA GLY A 4 -25.46 -37.25 -21.11
C GLY A 4 -26.50 -37.98 -21.90
N THR A 5 -27.76 -37.67 -21.68
CA THR A 5 -28.89 -38.22 -22.45
C THR A 5 -29.53 -37.09 -23.23
N MET A 6 -29.92 -37.36 -24.46
CA MET A 6 -30.72 -36.47 -25.29
C MET A 6 -32.12 -37.05 -25.44
N GLU A 7 -33.15 -36.27 -25.11
CA GLU A 7 -34.55 -36.73 -25.14
C GLU A 7 -35.28 -36.27 -26.43
N ALA A 8 -34.66 -35.47 -27.27
CA ALA A 8 -35.35 -34.97 -28.48
C ALA A 8 -34.77 -35.58 -29.75
N ALA A 9 -35.64 -36.23 -30.52
CA ALA A 9 -35.32 -36.91 -31.78
C ALA A 9 -34.79 -35.97 -32.89
N ASP A 10 -34.97 -34.66 -32.76
CA ASP A 10 -34.63 -33.69 -33.81
C ASP A 10 -33.38 -32.85 -33.50
N GLN A 11 -32.67 -33.10 -32.39
CA GLN A 11 -31.45 -32.35 -32.07
C GLN A 11 -30.25 -32.91 -32.83
N LYS A 12 -29.73 -32.09 -33.74
CA LYS A 12 -28.53 -32.42 -34.53
C LYS A 12 -27.22 -32.19 -33.80
N ALA A 13 -27.24 -31.57 -32.61
CA ALA A 13 -26.04 -31.32 -31.80
C ALA A 13 -26.39 -31.22 -30.33
N PHE A 14 -25.52 -31.67 -29.47
CA PHE A 14 -25.55 -31.41 -28.04
C PHE A 14 -24.21 -30.85 -27.60
N SER A 15 -24.22 -30.04 -26.52
CA SER A 15 -23.02 -29.53 -25.92
C SER A 15 -23.05 -29.76 -24.42
N PHE A 16 -21.90 -30.02 -23.85
CA PHE A 16 -21.71 -30.06 -22.42
C PHE A 16 -20.47 -29.30 -22.04
N THR A 17 -20.49 -28.69 -20.88
CA THR A 17 -19.36 -27.91 -20.35
C THR A 17 -18.68 -28.70 -19.26
N LEU A 18 -17.38 -28.94 -19.43
CA LEU A 18 -16.54 -29.52 -18.40
C LEU A 18 -15.75 -28.41 -17.70
N LYS A 19 -15.82 -28.37 -16.38
CA LYS A 19 -15.03 -27.43 -15.57
C LYS A 19 -13.87 -28.17 -14.93
N PHE A 20 -12.66 -27.68 -15.17
CA PHE A 20 -11.44 -28.21 -14.58
C PHE A 20 -10.81 -27.19 -13.63
N LYS A 21 -10.26 -27.66 -12.52
CA LYS A 21 -9.38 -26.87 -11.68
C LYS A 21 -7.94 -27.23 -12.05
N ALA A 22 -7.17 -26.24 -12.48
CA ALA A 22 -5.74 -26.43 -12.69
C ALA A 22 -5.04 -26.61 -11.35
N LEU A 23 -4.23 -27.64 -11.22
CA LEU A 23 -3.44 -27.93 -10.02
C LEU A 23 -1.98 -27.48 -10.18
N GLN A 24 -1.52 -27.37 -11.42
CA GLN A 24 -0.15 -27.01 -11.74
C GLN A 24 -0.10 -26.33 -13.13
N ALA A 25 0.87 -25.45 -13.32
CA ALA A 25 1.13 -24.85 -14.62
C ALA A 25 1.70 -25.89 -15.58
N GLY A 26 1.34 -25.80 -16.83
CA GLY A 26 1.82 -26.70 -17.90
C GLY A 26 0.84 -26.83 -19.04
N ASN A 27 1.20 -27.64 -20.01
CA ASN A 27 0.32 -27.99 -21.11
C ASN A 27 -0.37 -29.32 -20.79
N SER A 28 -1.68 -29.36 -20.90
CA SER A 28 -2.46 -30.58 -20.77
C SER A 28 -3.28 -30.80 -22.03
N ALA A 29 -3.09 -31.97 -22.67
CA ALA A 29 -3.94 -32.39 -23.77
C ALA A 29 -5.24 -32.96 -23.22
N ILE A 30 -6.34 -32.47 -23.73
CA ILE A 30 -7.67 -33.04 -23.50
C ILE A 30 -8.08 -33.70 -24.78
N SER A 31 -8.24 -35.01 -24.73
CA SER A 31 -8.67 -35.80 -25.88
C SER A 31 -9.85 -36.70 -25.51
N VAL A 32 -10.73 -36.89 -26.47
CA VAL A 32 -11.76 -37.91 -26.35
C VAL A 32 -11.12 -39.23 -26.76
N THR A 33 -10.93 -40.14 -25.82
CA THR A 33 -10.28 -41.43 -26.04
C THR A 33 -11.25 -42.52 -26.41
N SER A 34 -12.50 -42.41 -26.00
CA SER A 34 -13.59 -43.27 -26.40
C SER A 34 -14.92 -42.53 -26.29
N GLN A 35 -15.80 -42.78 -27.19
CA GLN A 35 -17.17 -42.28 -27.15
C GLN A 35 -18.10 -43.38 -27.60
N GLU A 36 -19.19 -43.54 -26.92
CA GLU A 36 -20.28 -44.41 -27.26
C GLU A 36 -21.54 -43.56 -27.31
N ILE A 37 -22.16 -43.48 -28.45
CA ILE A 37 -23.40 -42.75 -28.65
C ILE A 37 -24.43 -43.79 -29.05
N TYR A 38 -25.55 -43.80 -28.33
CA TYR A 38 -26.66 -44.72 -28.61
C TYR A 38 -27.82 -43.88 -29.12
N ASP A 39 -28.53 -44.41 -30.13
CA ASP A 39 -29.79 -43.82 -30.56
C ASP A 39 -30.95 -44.24 -29.62
N ALA A 40 -32.17 -43.81 -29.95
CA ALA A 40 -33.35 -44.10 -29.17
C ALA A 40 -33.67 -45.61 -29.04
N ASP A 41 -33.18 -46.38 -30.00
CA ASP A 41 -33.35 -47.82 -30.05
C ASP A 41 -32.18 -48.59 -29.41
N SER A 42 -31.32 -47.86 -28.68
CA SER A 42 -30.13 -48.39 -28.01
C SER A 42 -29.08 -48.97 -28.95
N GLN A 43 -29.06 -48.52 -30.22
CA GLN A 43 -28.05 -48.90 -31.19
C GLN A 43 -26.86 -47.95 -31.14
N ILE A 44 -25.65 -48.48 -31.32
CA ILE A 44 -24.43 -47.66 -31.34
C ILE A 44 -24.38 -46.82 -32.63
N VAL A 45 -24.29 -45.52 -32.47
CA VAL A 45 -24.08 -44.58 -33.56
C VAL A 45 -22.57 -44.43 -33.80
N THR A 46 -22.13 -44.68 -35.01
CA THR A 46 -20.73 -44.51 -35.40
C THR A 46 -20.38 -43.02 -35.51
N VAL A 47 -19.27 -42.62 -34.88
CA VAL A 47 -18.78 -41.24 -34.92
C VAL A 47 -17.51 -41.15 -35.71
N ASP A 48 -17.57 -40.43 -36.83
CA ASP A 48 -16.48 -40.35 -37.81
C ASP A 48 -15.31 -39.46 -37.36
N LYS A 49 -15.54 -38.56 -36.37
CA LYS A 49 -14.50 -37.62 -35.93
C LYS A 49 -14.48 -37.50 -34.42
N GLN A 50 -13.28 -37.62 -33.86
CA GLN A 50 -12.99 -37.34 -32.49
C GLN A 50 -12.20 -36.03 -32.38
N GLY A 51 -12.58 -35.17 -31.47
CA GLY A 51 -11.93 -33.90 -31.23
C GLY A 51 -11.00 -33.96 -30.01
N GLY A 52 -10.00 -33.15 -30.03
CA GLY A 52 -9.13 -32.89 -28.89
C GLY A 52 -8.69 -31.42 -28.87
N SER A 53 -8.28 -30.96 -27.73
CA SER A 53 -7.74 -29.61 -27.55
C SER A 53 -6.62 -29.63 -26.54
N THR A 54 -5.68 -28.72 -26.70
CA THR A 54 -4.62 -28.48 -25.71
C THR A 54 -4.96 -27.25 -24.93
N VAL A 55 -5.03 -27.40 -23.59
CA VAL A 55 -5.19 -26.30 -22.67
C VAL A 55 -3.81 -25.95 -22.11
N LYS A 56 -3.35 -24.74 -22.38
CA LYS A 56 -2.14 -24.19 -21.75
C LYS A 56 -2.53 -23.49 -20.46
N VAL A 57 -2.11 -24.06 -19.35
CA VAL A 57 -2.21 -23.41 -18.04
C VAL A 57 -0.91 -22.65 -17.80
N THR A 58 -0.97 -21.33 -17.83
CA THR A 58 0.15 -20.48 -17.41
C THR A 58 0.10 -20.30 -15.91
N SER A 59 1.26 -20.45 -15.24
CA SER A 59 1.39 -19.95 -13.88
C SER A 59 1.06 -18.45 -13.88
N PRO A 60 0.29 -17.93 -12.93
CA PRO A 60 0.30 -16.49 -12.72
C PRO A 60 1.76 -16.08 -12.56
N ALA A 61 2.16 -14.97 -13.18
CA ALA A 61 3.48 -14.39 -12.94
C ALA A 61 3.66 -14.36 -11.42
N SER A 62 4.79 -14.87 -10.92
CA SER A 62 5.02 -14.84 -9.48
C SER A 62 5.00 -13.38 -9.06
N SER A 63 4.08 -13.02 -8.19
CA SER A 63 3.97 -11.65 -7.69
C SER A 63 5.29 -11.25 -7.05
N SER A 64 5.71 -10.03 -7.32
CA SER A 64 6.97 -9.49 -6.80
C SER A 64 6.95 -9.45 -5.27
N LYS A 65 8.09 -9.76 -4.66
CA LYS A 65 8.33 -9.62 -3.22
C LYS A 65 9.01 -8.30 -2.86
N ASP A 66 9.15 -7.40 -3.83
CA ASP A 66 9.77 -6.11 -3.61
C ASP A 66 8.80 -5.18 -2.86
N ALA A 67 9.14 -4.91 -1.59
CA ALA A 67 8.48 -3.96 -0.70
C ALA A 67 9.34 -2.71 -0.44
N ALA A 68 10.34 -2.43 -1.29
CA ALA A 68 11.15 -1.24 -1.16
C ALA A 68 10.41 0.02 -1.63
N LEU A 69 10.78 1.17 -1.04
CA LEU A 69 10.42 2.48 -1.58
C LEU A 69 11.43 2.92 -2.63
N LYS A 70 10.94 3.57 -3.67
CA LYS A 70 11.73 4.31 -4.65
C LYS A 70 12.07 5.71 -4.16
N SER A 71 11.13 6.33 -3.44
CA SER A 71 11.31 7.66 -2.85
C SER A 71 10.45 7.83 -1.60
N LEU A 72 10.97 8.62 -0.66
CA LEU A 72 10.29 9.05 0.55
C LEU A 72 10.67 10.50 0.83
N ASN A 73 9.68 11.37 0.92
CA ASN A 73 9.85 12.78 1.26
C ASN A 73 8.74 13.21 2.24
N ILE A 74 9.04 14.17 3.06
CA ILE A 74 8.10 14.81 3.98
C ILE A 74 8.06 16.32 3.76
N SER A 75 6.96 16.95 4.15
CA SER A 75 6.82 18.41 4.18
C SER A 75 5.79 18.79 5.27
N PRO A 76 6.08 19.80 6.12
CA PRO A 76 7.35 20.49 6.29
C PRO A 76 8.43 19.59 6.91
N GLY A 77 9.68 20.00 6.83
CA GLY A 77 10.82 19.28 7.36
C GLY A 77 11.55 18.43 6.33
N GLU A 78 12.68 17.88 6.73
CA GLU A 78 13.54 17.04 5.91
C GLU A 78 13.92 15.77 6.67
N LEU A 79 14.16 14.69 5.92
CA LEU A 79 14.59 13.42 6.50
C LEU A 79 16.07 13.44 6.83
N THR A 80 16.41 12.92 7.98
CA THR A 80 17.79 12.65 8.39
C THR A 80 17.95 11.18 8.79
N PRO A 81 18.82 10.39 8.14
CA PRO A 81 19.58 10.76 6.94
C PRO A 81 18.68 11.00 5.72
N GLU A 82 19.27 11.50 4.62
CA GLU A 82 18.58 11.57 3.34
C GLU A 82 18.07 10.19 2.92
N PHE A 83 16.95 10.16 2.19
CA PHE A 83 16.30 8.89 1.83
C PHE A 83 17.22 7.94 1.06
N SER A 84 17.29 6.71 1.54
CA SER A 84 17.90 5.56 0.84
C SER A 84 16.99 4.33 0.99
N PRO A 85 16.78 3.52 -0.06
CA PRO A 85 15.93 2.33 0.01
C PRO A 85 16.38 1.30 1.06
N GLU A 86 17.66 1.31 1.43
CA GLU A 86 18.25 0.40 2.41
C GLU A 86 18.10 0.88 3.86
N VAL A 87 17.75 2.15 4.05
CA VAL A 87 17.52 2.75 5.37
C VAL A 87 16.05 2.71 5.67
N ASP A 88 15.68 2.19 6.82
CA ASP A 88 14.29 2.03 7.27
C ASP A 88 13.93 2.93 8.47
N SER A 89 14.89 3.70 8.97
CA SER A 89 14.74 4.55 10.16
C SER A 89 15.26 5.94 9.88
N TYR A 90 14.43 6.94 10.09
CA TYR A 90 14.70 8.36 9.83
C TYR A 90 14.29 9.22 11.01
N THR A 91 14.89 10.39 11.09
CA THR A 91 14.45 11.45 12.00
C THR A 91 14.10 12.70 11.20
N ALA A 92 13.25 13.54 11.75
CA ALA A 92 12.91 14.85 11.20
C ALA A 92 12.54 15.81 12.33
N SER A 93 12.67 17.12 12.06
CA SER A 93 12.25 18.17 12.98
C SER A 93 11.27 19.09 12.27
N VAL A 94 10.23 19.53 12.99
CA VAL A 94 9.22 20.44 12.48
C VAL A 94 8.87 21.49 13.52
N ASP A 95 8.33 22.60 13.06
CA ASP A 95 7.90 23.70 13.93
C ASP A 95 6.69 23.33 14.79
N GLY A 96 6.55 24.01 15.93
CA GLY A 96 5.45 23.82 16.87
C GLY A 96 4.06 24.11 16.28
N SER A 97 3.97 24.89 15.20
CA SER A 97 2.73 25.17 14.47
C SER A 97 2.30 24.04 13.52
N THR A 98 3.19 23.07 13.23
CA THR A 98 2.90 21.96 12.31
C THR A 98 1.89 21.00 12.93
N ALA A 99 0.68 20.93 12.39
CA ALA A 99 -0.33 19.97 12.82
C ALA A 99 -0.22 18.62 12.12
N ASP A 100 0.01 18.64 10.81
CA ASP A 100 0.06 17.47 9.95
C ASP A 100 1.31 17.51 9.06
N LEU A 101 1.76 16.33 8.64
CA LEU A 101 2.79 16.17 7.62
C LEU A 101 2.19 15.74 6.29
N VAL A 102 2.73 16.25 5.22
CA VAL A 102 2.57 15.65 3.89
C VAL A 102 3.70 14.64 3.70
N VAL A 103 3.34 13.37 3.57
CA VAL A 103 4.31 12.28 3.33
C VAL A 103 4.11 11.76 1.93
N ASN A 104 5.14 11.92 1.09
CA ASN A 104 5.19 11.37 -0.26
C ASN A 104 6.07 10.13 -0.28
N ALA A 105 5.45 8.97 -0.38
CA ALA A 105 6.14 7.68 -0.43
C ALA A 105 5.73 6.95 -1.71
N VAL A 106 6.72 6.58 -2.53
CA VAL A 106 6.50 5.87 -3.79
C VAL A 106 7.19 4.51 -3.71
N ALA A 107 6.44 3.44 -3.90
CA ALA A 107 7.01 2.10 -3.95
C ALA A 107 7.88 1.89 -5.20
N ALA A 108 8.91 1.06 -5.09
CA ALA A 108 9.77 0.67 -6.21
C ALA A 108 9.03 -0.22 -7.21
N ASN A 109 8.20 -1.13 -6.70
CA ASN A 109 7.35 -1.98 -7.52
C ASN A 109 5.94 -1.37 -7.65
N ALA A 110 5.44 -1.25 -8.89
CA ALA A 110 4.11 -0.67 -9.16
C ALA A 110 2.94 -1.51 -8.62
N GLY A 111 3.14 -2.81 -8.37
CA GLY A 111 2.16 -3.70 -7.76
C GLY A 111 2.14 -3.66 -6.23
N ALA A 112 3.12 -2.98 -5.61
CA ALA A 112 3.15 -2.82 -4.16
C ALA A 112 2.17 -1.74 -3.68
N SER A 113 1.69 -1.87 -2.45
CA SER A 113 0.81 -0.89 -1.81
C SER A 113 1.50 -0.19 -0.65
N VAL A 114 1.23 1.11 -0.48
CA VAL A 114 1.80 1.94 0.58
C VAL A 114 0.69 2.43 1.51
N LYS A 115 0.90 2.29 2.82
CA LYS A 115 0.02 2.80 3.87
C LYS A 115 0.80 3.71 4.81
N LEU A 116 0.21 4.84 5.17
CA LEU A 116 0.79 5.85 6.05
C LEU A 116 0.05 5.88 7.39
N GLN A 117 0.79 6.02 8.48
CA GLN A 117 0.25 6.15 9.84
C GLN A 117 1.01 7.21 10.63
N GLY A 118 0.34 7.89 11.55
CA GLY A 118 0.95 8.82 12.49
C GLY A 118 1.35 10.18 11.93
N TYR A 119 1.01 10.49 10.68
CA TYR A 119 1.42 11.73 10.01
C TYR A 119 0.47 12.91 10.23
N LYS A 120 -0.63 12.70 10.97
CA LYS A 120 -1.63 13.73 11.31
C LYS A 120 -1.75 13.90 12.79
N GLY A 121 -2.11 15.13 13.21
CA GLY A 121 -2.34 15.47 14.58
C GLY A 121 -1.08 15.38 15.42
N LEU A 122 0.05 15.86 14.90
CA LEU A 122 1.35 15.84 15.61
C LEU A 122 1.26 16.60 16.93
N LYS A 123 1.76 15.98 17.99
CA LYS A 123 1.87 16.55 19.32
C LYS A 123 3.26 17.15 19.52
N ALA A 124 3.38 18.11 20.44
CA ALA A 124 4.70 18.60 20.87
C ALA A 124 5.57 17.44 21.35
N GLY A 125 6.86 17.47 21.03
CA GLY A 125 7.80 16.40 21.30
C GLY A 125 7.85 15.36 20.18
N GLU A 126 8.17 14.13 20.51
CA GLU A 126 8.36 13.05 19.56
C GLU A 126 7.05 12.45 19.06
N ASN A 127 6.97 12.27 17.76
CA ASN A 127 5.89 11.60 17.05
C ASN A 127 6.47 10.52 16.13
N GLN A 128 5.79 9.39 16.04
CA GLN A 128 6.20 8.32 15.15
C GLN A 128 5.31 8.26 13.91
N VAL A 129 5.92 8.41 12.74
CA VAL A 129 5.28 8.22 11.44
C VAL A 129 5.78 6.92 10.85
N VAL A 130 4.86 6.04 10.43
CA VAL A 130 5.18 4.75 9.84
C VAL A 130 4.65 4.68 8.41
N VAL A 131 5.55 4.34 7.49
CA VAL A 131 5.23 4.01 6.10
C VAL A 131 5.34 2.50 5.93
N ASN A 132 4.19 1.85 5.79
CA ASN A 132 4.10 0.41 5.60
C ASN A 132 3.96 0.12 4.11
N VAL A 133 4.89 -0.65 3.56
CA VAL A 133 4.89 -1.08 2.15
C VAL A 133 4.62 -2.57 2.10
N THR A 134 3.55 -2.95 1.42
CA THR A 134 3.22 -4.36 1.15
C THR A 134 3.52 -4.66 -0.31
N ALA A 135 4.36 -5.64 -0.57
CA ALA A 135 4.70 -6.08 -1.91
C ALA A 135 3.48 -6.64 -2.67
N GLU A 136 3.63 -6.79 -3.97
CA GLU A 136 2.59 -7.35 -4.86
C GLU A 136 2.13 -8.76 -4.44
N ASP A 137 2.99 -9.55 -3.79
CA ASP A 137 2.65 -10.88 -3.27
C ASP A 137 1.63 -10.86 -2.11
N GLY A 138 1.36 -9.66 -1.56
CA GLY A 138 0.44 -9.46 -0.43
C GLY A 138 0.95 -10.00 0.92
N GLN A 139 2.17 -10.52 0.97
CA GLN A 139 2.75 -11.16 2.15
C GLN A 139 4.03 -10.48 2.62
N THR A 140 4.88 -10.05 1.68
CA THR A 140 6.13 -9.37 2.00
C THR A 140 5.86 -7.93 2.38
N VAL A 141 6.28 -7.53 3.59
CA VAL A 141 6.05 -6.19 4.13
C VAL A 141 7.37 -5.57 4.59
N LYS A 142 7.57 -4.30 4.28
CA LYS A 142 8.66 -3.47 4.81
C LYS A 142 8.09 -2.20 5.44
N ASN A 143 8.62 -1.83 6.60
CA ASN A 143 8.24 -0.62 7.31
C ASN A 143 9.39 0.38 7.29
N TYR A 144 9.08 1.64 7.00
CA TYR A 144 9.97 2.76 7.18
C TYR A 144 9.40 3.63 8.29
N THR A 145 10.23 3.95 9.29
CA THR A 145 9.84 4.71 10.47
C THR A 145 10.51 6.07 10.46
N ILE A 146 9.74 7.11 10.70
CA ILE A 146 10.24 8.47 10.84
C ILE A 146 9.88 8.96 12.23
N VAL A 147 10.89 9.26 13.06
CA VAL A 147 10.70 9.92 14.33
C VAL A 147 10.72 11.42 14.10
N VAL A 148 9.58 12.05 14.25
CA VAL A 148 9.38 13.48 14.01
C VAL A 148 9.35 14.21 15.32
N THR A 149 10.33 15.06 15.58
CA THR A 149 10.36 15.96 16.74
C THR A 149 9.67 17.26 16.36
N LYS A 150 8.50 17.49 16.95
CA LYS A 150 7.77 18.75 16.84
C LYS A 150 8.19 19.67 17.98
N ALA A 151 8.64 20.88 17.64
CA ALA A 151 8.96 21.89 18.65
C ALA A 151 7.74 22.14 19.55
N GLU A 152 7.97 22.42 20.81
CA GLU A 152 6.93 22.93 21.68
C GLU A 152 6.43 24.26 21.09
N GLY A 153 5.11 24.43 21.01
CA GLY A 153 4.52 25.67 20.53
C GLY A 153 4.87 26.80 21.48
N GLY A 154 5.97 27.48 21.19
CA GLY A 154 6.24 28.75 21.80
C GLY A 154 5.16 29.73 21.33
N GLU A 155 4.45 30.35 22.23
CA GLU A 155 3.71 31.58 21.93
C GLU A 155 4.65 32.47 21.12
N THR A 156 4.27 32.79 19.91
CA THR A 156 5.00 33.79 19.13
C THR A 156 4.79 35.13 19.75
N THR A 157 5.67 35.48 20.67
CA THR A 157 5.87 36.88 20.98
C THR A 157 6.50 37.51 19.76
N PRO A 158 5.87 38.48 19.09
CA PRO A 158 6.48 39.14 17.93
C PRO A 158 7.66 40.01 18.44
N GLY A 159 8.84 39.59 18.10
CA GLY A 159 10.01 40.46 18.16
C GLY A 159 11.14 40.02 19.09
N GLY A 160 12.24 39.59 18.50
CA GLY A 160 13.55 39.82 19.05
C GLY A 160 14.33 38.62 19.58
N SER A 161 15.28 38.19 18.72
CA SER A 161 16.68 37.96 19.11
C SER A 161 17.00 37.11 20.33
N ASN A 162 17.63 35.95 20.05
CA ASN A 162 18.59 35.21 20.89
C ASN A 162 18.20 34.95 22.34
N GLY A 163 17.86 33.65 22.57
CA GLY A 163 17.67 33.07 23.88
C GLY A 163 18.80 33.32 24.86
N ALA A 164 18.55 34.23 25.73
CA ALA A 164 18.99 34.18 27.11
C ALA A 164 17.71 34.35 27.92
N ASP A 165 17.45 33.39 28.78
CA ASP A 165 16.44 33.51 29.81
C ASP A 165 16.84 34.68 30.70
N VAL A 166 16.34 35.87 30.41
CA VAL A 166 16.52 37.05 31.25
C VAL A 166 15.30 37.14 32.16
N SER A 167 15.35 36.46 33.25
CA SER A 167 14.56 36.83 34.42
C SER A 167 15.06 38.18 34.91
N ALA A 168 14.46 39.26 34.40
CA ALA A 168 14.69 40.59 34.95
C ALA A 168 13.77 40.75 36.17
N GLU A 169 14.33 40.73 37.38
CA GLU A 169 13.66 41.30 38.51
C GLU A 169 13.59 42.82 38.34
N PHE A 170 12.43 43.30 37.94
CA PHE A 170 12.15 44.74 37.96
C PHE A 170 11.78 45.13 39.39
N GLY A 171 12.80 45.51 40.18
CA GLY A 171 12.56 46.34 41.34
C GLY A 171 11.95 47.67 40.87
N ASP A 172 11.43 48.50 41.72
CA ASP A 172 10.75 49.81 41.55
C ASP A 172 10.98 50.62 40.25
N ALA A 173 11.07 49.92 39.11
CA ALA A 173 11.31 50.51 37.80
C ALA A 173 9.98 50.94 37.17
N ALA A 174 9.90 52.19 36.78
CA ALA A 174 8.80 52.73 35.99
C ALA A 174 9.12 52.62 34.50
N VAL A 175 8.19 52.11 33.70
CA VAL A 175 8.29 52.08 32.24
C VAL A 175 7.44 53.19 31.66
N THR A 176 8.05 54.10 30.90
CA THR A 176 7.33 55.16 30.20
C THR A 176 7.04 54.75 28.78
N VAL A 177 5.76 54.66 28.43
CA VAL A 177 5.29 54.40 27.05
C VAL A 177 4.50 55.60 26.56
N ASN A 178 4.92 56.21 25.48
CA ASN A 178 4.27 57.41 24.90
C ASN A 178 4.06 58.57 25.89
N GLY A 179 5.05 58.82 26.78
CA GLY A 179 4.96 59.86 27.77
C GLY A 179 4.13 59.55 29.03
N THR A 180 3.61 58.36 29.15
CA THR A 180 2.87 57.89 30.34
C THR A 180 3.72 56.88 31.11
N GLU A 181 3.93 57.14 32.40
CA GLU A 181 4.69 56.29 33.31
C GLU A 181 3.80 55.18 33.88
N TYR A 182 4.22 53.94 33.71
CA TYR A 182 3.58 52.75 34.30
C TYR A 182 4.49 52.16 35.36
N LYS A 183 4.00 52.04 36.56
CA LYS A 183 4.68 51.33 37.66
C LYS A 183 4.31 49.85 37.60
N VAL A 184 5.32 48.99 37.60
CA VAL A 184 5.12 47.54 37.73
C VAL A 184 4.96 47.25 39.24
N ALA A 185 3.79 46.78 39.62
CA ALA A 185 3.51 46.34 40.99
C ALA A 185 3.86 44.88 41.15
#